data_67edcfc5c99c92eb4394ca0825d1a76a
#
_entry.id   67edcfc5c99c92eb4394ca0825d1a76a
#
_cell.length_a   1.000
_cell.length_b   1.000
_cell.length_c   1.000
_cell.angle_alpha   90.00
_cell.angle_beta   90.00
_cell.angle_gamma   90.00
#
_symmetry.space_group_name_H-M   'P 1'
#
loop_
_entity.id
_entity.type
_entity.pdbx_description
1 polymer ?
#
loop_
_entity_poly.entity_id
_entity_poly.type
_entity_poly.pdbx_seq_one_letter_code
_entity_poly.pdbx_strand_id
1 'polypeptide(L)'
;MNLLTHMQYMHDSKVRPSVIEEMGKVEPEIVYIKGDGSLMRPTARGFYGPFGRANEEQKKKYDVTLDKISADFKENWPTMNDTQKMKWKFQRYMQDYLATISSVDDNVGRVLDYLEETGLDDNTIVVYTSDQGFYLGEHGWFDKRFIYDESFKTPLMVKWPNKIKPGITNDEMVQNLDFAQTFLEAAMIDVPDDMQGESLMPLLLSENDKWTREEVYYHYYEYPSVHMAKRHYGIVNKEFKLVRFYYDIDEWELYDRLNDPNEMNNVYDDPDYKDVVIKLTQELKEMRVKYKDSEELDKSFIYKKK
;
A
#
# COMPACT_ATOMS: atom_id res chain seq x y z
N MET A 1 8.63 4.57 13.98
CA MET A 1 9.09 4.22 12.63
C MET A 1 10.49 3.61 12.72
N ASN A 2 10.67 2.37 12.30
CA ASN A 2 11.95 1.67 12.37
C ASN A 2 12.62 1.72 10.98
N LEU A 3 13.30 2.83 10.69
CA LEU A 3 13.96 3.05 9.41
C LEU A 3 15.23 2.22 9.32
N LEU A 4 15.28 1.28 8.39
CA LEU A 4 16.48 0.51 8.10
C LEU A 4 17.43 1.28 7.17
N THR A 5 18.73 1.01 7.31
CA THR A 5 19.76 1.72 6.55
C THR A 5 19.76 1.38 5.04
N HIS A 6 19.08 0.33 4.65
CA HIS A 6 19.02 -0.16 3.25
C HIS A 6 17.59 -0.15 2.74
N MET A 7 17.05 1.01 2.56
CA MET A 7 15.68 1.28 2.14
C MET A 7 15.41 1.05 0.64
N GLN A 8 16.12 0.16 -0.02
CA GLN A 8 15.96 -0.06 -1.47
C GLN A 8 15.06 -1.24 -1.83
N TYR A 9 14.88 -2.15 -0.90
CA TYR A 9 14.15 -3.38 -1.12
C TYR A 9 13.14 -3.56 -0.01
N MET A 10 12.10 -4.28 -0.26
CA MET A 10 11.13 -4.67 0.74
C MET A 10 11.78 -5.64 1.72
N HIS A 11 12.50 -5.07 2.67
CA HIS A 11 13.07 -5.82 3.76
C HIS A 11 12.05 -6.02 4.84
N ASP A 12 12.14 -7.18 5.41
CA ASP A 12 11.28 -7.58 6.46
C ASP A 12 11.48 -6.76 7.74
N SER A 13 10.42 -6.64 8.46
CA SER A 13 10.41 -6.22 9.84
C SER A 13 10.96 -7.35 10.75
N LYS A 14 11.03 -7.08 12.04
CA LYS A 14 11.42 -8.06 13.05
C LYS A 14 10.52 -9.30 13.12
N VAL A 15 9.35 -9.26 12.48
CA VAL A 15 8.38 -10.37 12.45
C VAL A 15 8.73 -11.50 11.50
N ARG A 16 9.76 -11.34 10.63
CA ARG A 16 10.16 -12.35 9.64
C ARG A 16 11.67 -12.58 9.56
N PRO A 17 12.25 -13.23 10.57
CA PRO A 17 13.69 -13.51 10.58
C PRO A 17 14.18 -14.28 9.34
N SER A 18 13.38 -15.22 8.84
CA SER A 18 13.73 -16.03 7.66
C SER A 18 13.89 -15.20 6.38
N VAL A 19 13.06 -14.19 6.19
CA VAL A 19 13.17 -13.29 5.03
C VAL A 19 14.36 -12.35 5.18
N ILE A 20 14.62 -11.83 6.37
CA ILE A 20 15.80 -11.01 6.66
C ILE A 20 17.09 -11.77 6.34
N GLU A 21 17.17 -13.05 6.72
CA GLU A 21 18.35 -13.88 6.45
C GLU A 21 18.57 -14.09 4.95
N GLU A 22 17.52 -14.30 4.18
CA GLU A 22 17.59 -14.45 2.72
C GLU A 22 17.99 -13.15 2.03
N MET A 23 17.44 -12.02 2.47
CA MET A 23 17.66 -10.70 1.85
C MET A 23 18.90 -9.98 2.38
N GLY A 24 19.38 -10.31 3.58
CA GLY A 24 20.58 -9.72 4.17
C GLY A 24 21.88 -10.01 3.42
N LYS A 25 21.82 -10.83 2.37
CA LYS A 25 22.95 -11.11 1.45
C LYS A 25 23.05 -10.09 0.30
N VAL A 26 22.10 -9.20 0.16
CA VAL A 26 22.11 -8.16 -0.89
C VAL A 26 22.61 -6.88 -0.24
N GLU A 27 23.85 -6.49 -0.57
CA GLU A 27 24.35 -5.17 -0.15
C GLU A 27 23.47 -4.07 -0.73
N PRO A 28 23.00 -3.11 0.09
CA PRO A 28 22.15 -2.04 -0.36
C PRO A 28 22.93 -1.07 -1.25
N GLU A 29 22.76 -1.13 -2.54
CA GLU A 29 23.16 -0.03 -3.40
C GLU A 29 22.28 1.19 -3.13
N ILE A 30 22.88 2.27 -2.70
CA ILE A 30 22.18 3.55 -2.58
C ILE A 30 21.97 4.06 -4.02
N VAL A 31 20.74 4.04 -4.49
CA VAL A 31 20.34 4.32 -5.89
C VAL A 31 20.84 5.68 -6.40
N TYR A 32 21.21 6.57 -5.50
CA TYR A 32 21.61 7.93 -5.83
C TYR A 32 23.09 8.24 -5.59
N ILE A 33 23.90 7.30 -5.13
CA ILE A 33 25.32 7.53 -4.81
C ILE A 33 26.17 6.57 -5.61
N LYS A 34 27.04 7.10 -6.47
CA LYS A 34 28.06 6.32 -7.17
C LYS A 34 29.18 5.91 -6.23
N GLY A 35 29.94 4.87 -6.59
CA GLY A 35 31.10 4.41 -5.82
C GLY A 35 32.19 5.48 -5.61
N ASP A 36 32.22 6.55 -6.42
CA ASP A 36 33.10 7.72 -6.25
C ASP A 36 32.52 8.78 -5.29
N GLY A 37 31.39 8.51 -4.64
CA GLY A 37 30.73 9.44 -3.74
C GLY A 37 29.95 10.55 -4.44
N SER A 38 29.84 10.55 -5.75
CA SER A 38 28.96 11.46 -6.47
C SER A 38 27.51 10.95 -6.48
N LEU A 39 26.54 11.86 -6.45
CA LEU A 39 25.15 11.44 -6.67
C LEU A 39 25.00 10.91 -8.07
N MET A 40 24.44 9.70 -8.19
CA MET A 40 23.95 9.26 -9.48
C MET A 40 22.83 10.19 -9.90
N ARG A 41 23.05 10.96 -10.94
CA ARG A 41 21.91 11.46 -11.71
C ARG A 41 21.13 10.23 -12.12
N PRO A 42 19.82 10.20 -11.89
CA PRO A 42 19.06 8.97 -12.04
C PRO A 42 19.26 8.37 -13.43
N THR A 43 20.11 7.35 -13.51
CA THR A 43 20.35 6.57 -14.73
C THR A 43 19.62 5.24 -14.71
N ALA A 44 18.99 4.90 -13.58
CA ALA A 44 18.24 3.68 -13.47
C ALA A 44 17.06 3.65 -14.45
N ARG A 45 16.80 2.51 -15.03
CA ARG A 45 15.75 2.28 -16.04
C ARG A 45 14.37 2.86 -15.69
N GLY A 46 14.03 2.96 -14.40
CA GLY A 46 12.77 3.52 -13.92
C GLY A 46 12.68 5.05 -13.98
N PHE A 47 13.79 5.76 -13.82
CA PHE A 47 13.81 7.21 -13.78
C PHE A 47 14.14 7.85 -15.14
N TYR A 48 15.02 7.22 -15.95
CA TYR A 48 15.41 7.78 -17.25
C TYR A 48 14.32 7.78 -18.30
N GLY A 49 13.37 6.87 -18.17
CA GLY A 49 12.20 6.93 -19.05
C GLY A 49 11.50 8.29 -18.99
N PRO A 50 11.07 8.76 -17.80
CA PRO A 50 10.50 10.09 -17.62
C PRO A 50 11.46 11.24 -17.92
N PHE A 51 12.68 11.21 -17.37
CA PHE A 51 13.68 12.27 -17.58
C PHE A 51 14.15 12.34 -19.04
N GLY A 52 14.34 11.21 -19.70
CA GLY A 52 14.67 11.16 -21.13
C GLY A 52 13.57 11.75 -22.03
N ARG A 53 12.32 11.75 -21.56
CA ARG A 53 11.18 12.37 -22.25
C ARG A 53 10.95 13.82 -21.88
N ALA A 54 11.63 14.33 -20.84
CA ALA A 54 11.53 15.71 -20.41
C ALA A 54 12.14 16.64 -21.48
N ASN A 55 11.51 17.79 -21.69
CA ASN A 55 12.07 18.83 -22.57
C ASN A 55 13.27 19.54 -21.88
N GLU A 56 13.99 20.37 -22.63
CA GLU A 56 15.21 21.02 -22.13
C GLU A 56 14.95 21.97 -20.94
N GLU A 57 13.81 22.62 -20.89
CA GLU A 57 13.42 23.46 -19.75
C GLU A 57 13.18 22.62 -18.49
N GLN A 58 12.48 21.51 -18.63
CA GLN A 58 12.25 20.58 -17.52
C GLN A 58 13.57 19.98 -17.03
N LYS A 59 14.43 19.51 -17.94
CA LYS A 59 15.76 18.99 -17.58
C LYS A 59 16.58 20.03 -16.81
N LYS A 60 16.58 21.28 -17.27
CA LYS A 60 17.29 22.36 -16.59
C LYS A 60 16.80 22.60 -15.16
N LYS A 61 15.48 22.51 -14.92
CA LYS A 61 14.91 22.62 -13.57
C LYS A 61 15.40 21.47 -12.67
N TYR A 62 15.40 20.24 -13.20
CA TYR A 62 15.93 19.07 -12.47
C TYR A 62 17.42 19.21 -12.17
N ASP A 63 18.22 19.62 -13.15
CA ASP A 63 19.66 19.81 -12.99
C ASP A 63 19.99 20.79 -11.87
N VAL A 64 19.34 21.96 -11.83
CA VAL A 64 19.54 22.97 -10.76
C VAL A 64 19.23 22.40 -9.37
N THR A 65 18.18 21.61 -9.26
CA THR A 65 17.80 20.99 -7.99
C THR A 65 18.77 19.89 -7.58
N LEU A 66 19.13 19.01 -8.51
CA LEU A 66 20.07 17.90 -8.28
C LEU A 66 21.48 18.39 -7.96
N ASP A 67 21.92 19.50 -8.56
CA ASP A 67 23.24 20.10 -8.24
C ASP A 67 23.29 20.62 -6.81
N LYS A 68 22.22 21.22 -6.30
CA LYS A 68 22.13 21.65 -4.88
C LYS A 68 22.17 20.46 -3.94
N ILE A 69 21.40 19.43 -4.22
CA ILE A 69 21.36 18.19 -3.42
C ILE A 69 22.74 17.52 -3.45
N SER A 70 23.40 17.50 -4.63
CA SER A 70 24.74 16.93 -4.79
C SER A 70 25.79 17.70 -4.00
N ALA A 71 25.69 19.02 -3.92
CA ALA A 71 26.60 19.86 -3.13
C ALA A 71 26.42 19.58 -1.62
N ASP A 72 25.19 19.61 -1.11
CA ASP A 72 24.86 19.25 0.27
C ASP A 72 25.36 17.85 0.64
N PHE A 73 25.12 16.88 -0.22
CA PHE A 73 25.59 15.51 -0.03
C PHE A 73 27.11 15.41 0.09
N LYS A 74 27.85 16.02 -0.84
CA LYS A 74 29.31 15.98 -0.83
C LYS A 74 29.92 16.66 0.40
N GLU A 75 29.30 17.70 0.89
CA GLU A 75 29.74 18.43 2.07
C GLU A 75 29.46 17.66 3.37
N ASN A 76 28.24 17.16 3.53
CA ASN A 76 27.76 16.65 4.82
C ASN A 76 27.92 15.15 4.99
N TRP A 77 27.70 14.35 3.93
CA TRP A 77 27.68 12.90 4.03
C TRP A 77 28.96 12.25 4.63
N PRO A 78 30.19 12.71 4.31
CA PRO A 78 31.41 12.13 4.87
C PRO A 78 31.54 12.26 6.38
N THR A 79 30.88 13.27 6.96
CA THR A 79 30.94 13.58 8.40
C THR A 79 29.81 12.96 9.21
N MET A 80 28.80 12.40 8.55
CA MET A 80 27.62 11.81 9.18
C MET A 80 27.93 10.43 9.76
N ASN A 81 27.37 10.18 10.94
CA ASN A 81 27.25 8.80 11.46
C ASN A 81 26.10 8.05 10.78
N ASP A 82 25.95 6.74 11.04
CA ASP A 82 24.97 5.89 10.37
C ASP A 82 23.52 6.35 10.58
N THR A 83 23.18 6.80 11.78
CA THR A 83 21.84 7.33 12.08
C THR A 83 21.57 8.62 11.30
N GLN A 84 22.55 9.50 11.16
CA GLN A 84 22.41 10.73 10.37
C GLN A 84 22.29 10.40 8.88
N LYS A 85 23.06 9.46 8.37
CA LYS A 85 22.96 8.95 7.00
C LYS A 85 21.59 8.37 6.69
N MET A 86 21.05 7.56 7.61
CA MET A 86 19.69 7.01 7.49
C MET A 86 18.64 8.13 7.44
N LYS A 87 18.73 9.12 8.33
CA LYS A 87 17.82 10.27 8.35
C LYS A 87 17.90 11.09 7.06
N TRP A 88 19.10 11.32 6.55
CA TRP A 88 19.31 12.04 5.30
C TRP A 88 18.66 11.32 4.11
N LYS A 89 18.87 10.01 4.00
CA LYS A 89 18.21 9.18 2.96
C LYS A 89 16.69 9.28 3.02
N PHE A 90 16.14 9.11 4.22
CA PHE A 90 14.70 9.19 4.44
C PHE A 90 14.14 10.55 4.06
N GLN A 91 14.78 11.64 4.52
CA GLN A 91 14.35 12.99 4.17
C GLN A 91 14.41 13.24 2.66
N ARG A 92 15.47 12.76 2.01
CA ARG A 92 15.60 12.88 0.55
C ARG A 92 14.52 12.13 -0.20
N TYR A 93 14.24 10.90 0.22
CA TYR A 93 13.15 10.11 -0.33
C TYR A 93 11.79 10.78 -0.13
N MET A 94 11.51 11.23 1.09
CA MET A 94 10.23 11.89 1.41
C MET A 94 10.02 13.20 0.65
N GLN A 95 11.07 13.96 0.40
CA GLN A 95 10.97 15.17 -0.42
C GLN A 95 10.53 14.86 -1.86
N ASP A 96 11.06 13.82 -2.48
CA ASP A 96 10.65 13.40 -3.82
C ASP A 96 9.23 12.83 -3.83
N TYR A 97 8.90 12.01 -2.83
CA TYR A 97 7.57 11.46 -2.68
C TYR A 97 6.51 12.55 -2.50
N LEU A 98 6.72 13.48 -1.56
CA LEU A 98 5.79 14.57 -1.28
C LEU A 98 5.68 15.56 -2.46
N ALA A 99 6.74 15.77 -3.22
CA ALA A 99 6.67 16.56 -4.46
C ALA A 99 5.74 15.93 -5.49
N THR A 100 5.71 14.59 -5.57
CA THR A 100 4.77 13.85 -6.41
C THR A 100 3.33 14.03 -5.89
N ILE A 101 3.13 13.92 -4.58
CA ILE A 101 1.82 14.14 -3.94
C ILE A 101 1.31 15.55 -4.21
N SER A 102 2.15 16.59 -4.08
CA SER A 102 1.76 17.97 -4.41
C SER A 102 1.28 18.11 -5.85
N SER A 103 1.95 17.42 -6.79
CA SER A 103 1.51 17.42 -8.20
C SER A 103 0.16 16.73 -8.40
N VAL A 104 -0.13 15.66 -7.64
CA VAL A 104 -1.45 15.02 -7.66
C VAL A 104 -2.50 15.96 -7.11
N ASP A 105 -2.23 16.61 -5.98
CA ASP A 105 -3.14 17.57 -5.33
C ASP A 105 -3.51 18.72 -6.26
N ASP A 106 -2.52 19.37 -6.89
CA ASP A 106 -2.74 20.41 -7.89
C ASP A 106 -3.65 19.95 -9.04
N ASN A 107 -3.47 18.72 -9.52
CA ASN A 107 -4.28 18.20 -10.62
C ASN A 107 -5.68 17.77 -10.18
N VAL A 108 -5.86 17.28 -8.96
CA VAL A 108 -7.20 17.05 -8.37
C VAL A 108 -7.93 18.39 -8.26
N GLY A 109 -7.27 19.44 -7.74
CA GLY A 109 -7.82 20.79 -7.69
C GLY A 109 -8.34 21.27 -9.04
N ARG A 110 -7.52 21.14 -10.10
CA ARG A 110 -7.91 21.52 -11.47
C ARG A 110 -9.15 20.78 -12.00
N VAL A 111 -9.32 19.50 -11.61
CA VAL A 111 -10.52 18.73 -11.99
C VAL A 111 -11.75 19.27 -11.26
N LEU A 112 -11.62 19.56 -9.97
CA LEU A 112 -12.71 20.11 -9.17
C LEU A 112 -13.13 21.49 -9.66
N ASP A 113 -12.15 22.38 -9.94
CA ASP A 113 -12.39 23.71 -10.52
C ASP A 113 -13.14 23.60 -11.86
N TYR A 114 -12.73 22.67 -12.72
CA TYR A 114 -13.40 22.44 -14.00
C TYR A 114 -14.88 22.01 -13.83
N LEU A 115 -15.16 21.14 -12.88
CA LEU A 115 -16.56 20.73 -12.60
C LEU A 115 -17.41 21.92 -12.15
N GLU A 116 -16.86 22.78 -11.30
CA GLU A 116 -17.53 24.00 -10.82
C GLU A 116 -17.73 25.01 -11.96
N GLU A 117 -16.69 25.35 -12.72
CA GLU A 117 -16.72 26.29 -13.84
C GLU A 117 -17.70 25.88 -14.95
N THR A 118 -17.89 24.59 -15.14
CA THR A 118 -18.83 24.05 -16.17
C THR A 118 -20.23 23.77 -15.63
N GLY A 119 -20.47 23.94 -14.33
CA GLY A 119 -21.76 23.65 -13.68
C GLY A 119 -22.09 22.16 -13.65
N LEU A 120 -21.09 21.28 -13.72
CA LEU A 120 -21.27 19.82 -13.63
C LEU A 120 -21.16 19.30 -12.20
N ASP A 121 -20.64 20.07 -11.28
CA ASP A 121 -20.34 19.65 -9.92
C ASP A 121 -21.57 19.18 -9.14
N ASP A 122 -22.72 19.80 -9.34
CA ASP A 122 -23.99 19.42 -8.70
C ASP A 122 -24.56 18.07 -9.19
N ASN A 123 -24.10 17.59 -10.34
CA ASN A 123 -24.58 16.33 -10.95
C ASN A 123 -23.45 15.33 -11.20
N THR A 124 -22.37 15.41 -10.43
CA THR A 124 -21.23 14.52 -10.56
C THR A 124 -20.89 13.88 -9.21
N ILE A 125 -20.75 12.55 -9.20
CA ILE A 125 -20.16 11.82 -8.07
C ILE A 125 -18.64 11.91 -8.21
N VAL A 126 -17.97 12.46 -7.22
CA VAL A 126 -16.51 12.52 -7.17
C VAL A 126 -16.00 11.52 -6.14
N VAL A 127 -15.14 10.59 -6.56
CA VAL A 127 -14.52 9.62 -5.68
C VAL A 127 -13.00 9.81 -5.72
N TYR A 128 -12.39 10.00 -4.57
CA TYR A 128 -10.93 9.99 -4.41
C TYR A 128 -10.53 8.76 -3.61
N THR A 129 -9.70 7.92 -4.20
CA THR A 129 -9.22 6.68 -3.59
C THR A 129 -7.88 6.27 -4.19
N SER A 130 -7.34 5.15 -3.72
CA SER A 130 -6.17 4.47 -4.30
C SER A 130 -6.47 2.99 -4.47
N ASP A 131 -5.78 2.34 -5.41
CA ASP A 131 -5.81 0.88 -5.60
C ASP A 131 -5.07 0.13 -4.48
N GLN A 132 -4.17 0.82 -3.76
CA GLN A 132 -3.32 0.25 -2.71
C GLN A 132 -2.75 1.34 -1.81
N GLY A 133 -2.27 0.93 -0.64
CA GLY A 133 -1.42 1.76 0.21
C GLY A 133 0.05 1.71 -0.23
N PHE A 134 0.97 2.23 0.63
CA PHE A 134 2.39 2.30 0.32
C PHE A 134 3.23 2.42 1.59
N TYR A 135 4.25 1.57 1.73
CA TYR A 135 5.25 1.69 2.81
C TYR A 135 6.21 2.84 2.52
N LEU A 136 6.42 3.66 3.51
CA LEU A 136 7.35 4.79 3.46
C LEU A 136 8.53 4.60 4.43
N GLY A 137 8.84 3.36 4.79
CA GLY A 137 9.86 2.96 5.73
C GLY A 137 9.32 2.20 6.94
N GLU A 138 7.99 2.12 7.10
CA GLU A 138 7.34 1.29 8.10
C GLU A 138 7.75 -0.17 7.88
N HIS A 139 7.88 -0.96 8.94
CA HIS A 139 8.43 -2.32 8.93
C HIS A 139 9.82 -2.45 8.29
N GLY A 140 10.48 -1.34 7.94
CA GLY A 140 11.70 -1.30 7.16
C GLY A 140 11.51 -1.44 5.65
N TRP A 141 10.29 -1.30 5.15
CA TRP A 141 9.92 -1.51 3.76
C TRP A 141 9.63 -0.24 2.99
N PHE A 142 9.71 -0.37 1.69
CA PHE A 142 9.15 0.53 0.68
C PHE A 142 8.25 -0.24 -0.25
N ASP A 143 7.44 0.51 -1.03
CA ASP A 143 6.52 -0.04 -1.99
C ASP A 143 5.29 -0.66 -1.28
N LYS A 144 4.82 -1.86 -1.64
CA LYS A 144 3.54 -2.44 -1.21
C LYS A 144 3.62 -3.96 -1.23
N ARG A 145 2.52 -4.66 -1.14
CA ARG A 145 2.23 -6.08 -1.39
C ARG A 145 1.91 -6.89 -0.16
N PHE A 146 2.58 -6.65 0.96
CA PHE A 146 2.18 -7.32 2.19
C PHE A 146 0.87 -6.76 2.71
N ILE A 147 0.11 -7.59 3.43
CA ILE A 147 -1.22 -7.27 3.94
C ILE A 147 -1.25 -6.23 5.08
N TYR A 148 -0.11 -5.73 5.54
CA TYR A 148 -0.07 -4.74 6.64
C TYR A 148 -0.73 -3.43 6.24
N ASP A 149 -1.24 -2.70 7.23
CA ASP A 149 -2.12 -1.56 7.01
C ASP A 149 -1.55 -0.50 6.07
N GLU A 150 -0.26 -0.22 6.11
CA GLU A 150 0.38 0.77 5.23
C GLU A 150 0.23 0.42 3.73
N SER A 151 0.26 -0.86 3.40
CA SER A 151 0.05 -1.34 2.02
C SER A 151 -1.40 -1.65 1.70
N PHE A 152 -2.18 -2.06 2.69
CA PHE A 152 -3.53 -2.58 2.52
C PHE A 152 -4.62 -1.51 2.64
N LYS A 153 -4.43 -0.53 3.54
CA LYS A 153 -5.38 0.53 3.81
C LYS A 153 -5.22 1.69 2.82
N THR A 154 -6.31 2.09 2.20
CA THR A 154 -6.35 3.19 1.24
C THR A 154 -7.30 4.29 1.69
N PRO A 155 -7.08 5.55 1.27
CA PRO A 155 -8.07 6.58 1.49
C PRO A 155 -9.32 6.30 0.63
N LEU A 156 -10.49 6.67 1.15
CA LEU A 156 -11.72 6.71 0.38
C LEU A 156 -12.51 7.95 0.79
N MET A 157 -12.71 8.87 -0.16
CA MET A 157 -13.53 10.05 0.01
C MET A 157 -14.54 10.11 -1.12
N VAL A 158 -15.80 10.39 -0.78
CA VAL A 158 -16.89 10.47 -1.77
C VAL A 158 -17.66 11.78 -1.58
N LYS A 159 -17.76 12.56 -2.66
CA LYS A 159 -18.68 13.70 -2.77
C LYS A 159 -19.81 13.30 -3.69
N TRP A 160 -21.04 13.36 -3.19
CA TRP A 160 -22.24 13.17 -3.98
C TRP A 160 -23.27 14.24 -3.61
N PRO A 161 -23.34 15.33 -4.36
CA PRO A 161 -24.23 16.45 -4.07
C PRO A 161 -25.68 16.01 -3.90
N ASN A 162 -26.36 16.60 -2.93
CA ASN A 162 -27.78 16.33 -2.62
C ASN A 162 -28.11 14.89 -2.17
N LYS A 163 -27.11 14.02 -2.03
CA LYS A 163 -27.26 12.63 -1.56
C LYS A 163 -26.48 12.38 -0.28
N ILE A 164 -25.21 12.75 -0.24
CA ILE A 164 -24.34 12.55 0.92
C ILE A 164 -24.26 13.86 1.72
N LYS A 165 -24.50 13.77 3.03
CA LYS A 165 -24.32 14.90 3.93
C LYS A 165 -22.82 15.20 4.09
N PRO A 166 -22.37 16.46 3.92
CA PRO A 166 -20.96 16.82 4.09
C PRO A 166 -20.45 16.54 5.50
N GLY A 167 -19.15 16.16 5.60
CA GLY A 167 -18.44 15.99 6.87
C GLY A 167 -18.77 14.70 7.64
N ILE A 168 -19.40 13.73 7.00
CA ILE A 168 -19.63 12.41 7.59
C ILE A 168 -18.34 11.57 7.47
N THR A 169 -18.01 10.86 8.55
CA THR A 169 -17.00 9.79 8.58
C THR A 169 -17.71 8.47 8.82
N ASN A 170 -17.22 7.40 8.21
CA ASN A 170 -17.71 6.04 8.39
C ASN A 170 -16.52 5.09 8.58
N ASP A 171 -16.58 4.25 9.63
CA ASP A 171 -15.51 3.35 10.03
C ASP A 171 -15.78 1.88 9.64
N GLU A 172 -16.77 1.64 8.77
CA GLU A 172 -17.09 0.30 8.31
C GLU A 172 -16.03 -0.26 7.34
N MET A 173 -15.91 -1.59 7.32
CA MET A 173 -14.97 -2.29 6.46
C MET A 173 -15.46 -2.28 5.01
N VAL A 174 -14.72 -1.62 4.14
CA VAL A 174 -15.00 -1.52 2.69
C VAL A 174 -13.77 -1.92 1.88
N GLN A 175 -13.95 -2.23 0.60
CA GLN A 175 -12.85 -2.67 -0.26
C GLN A 175 -13.05 -2.22 -1.72
N ASN A 176 -11.99 -2.27 -2.51
CA ASN A 176 -12.03 -1.83 -3.91
C ASN A 176 -13.06 -2.59 -4.77
N LEU A 177 -13.39 -3.81 -4.40
CA LEU A 177 -14.41 -4.62 -5.07
C LEU A 177 -15.81 -3.99 -5.03
N ASP A 178 -16.05 -3.04 -4.10
CA ASP A 178 -17.36 -2.45 -3.84
C ASP A 178 -17.72 -1.31 -4.79
N PHE A 179 -16.72 -0.73 -5.47
CA PHE A 179 -16.93 0.46 -6.28
C PHE A 179 -17.82 0.19 -7.50
N ALA A 180 -17.60 -0.92 -8.19
CA ALA A 180 -18.34 -1.23 -9.40
C ALA A 180 -19.85 -1.40 -9.12
N GLN A 181 -20.20 -2.16 -8.08
CA GLN A 181 -21.59 -2.35 -7.64
C GLN A 181 -22.23 -1.03 -7.21
N THR A 182 -21.46 -0.20 -6.48
CA THR A 182 -21.92 1.13 -6.06
C THR A 182 -22.26 2.03 -7.24
N PHE A 183 -21.42 2.02 -8.28
CA PHE A 183 -21.66 2.85 -9.48
C PHE A 183 -22.81 2.33 -10.32
N LEU A 184 -22.98 1.01 -10.43
CA LEU A 184 -24.13 0.42 -11.12
C LEU A 184 -25.43 0.79 -10.40
N GLU A 185 -25.50 0.63 -9.09
CA GLU A 185 -26.67 0.98 -8.30
C GLU A 185 -26.96 2.49 -8.36
N ALA A 186 -25.93 3.34 -8.28
CA ALA A 186 -26.09 4.79 -8.45
C ALA A 186 -26.67 5.17 -9.82
N ALA A 187 -26.36 4.37 -10.86
CA ALA A 187 -26.88 4.52 -12.20
C ALA A 187 -28.24 3.82 -12.41
N MET A 188 -28.81 3.21 -11.36
CA MET A 188 -30.05 2.40 -11.43
C MET A 188 -29.95 1.23 -12.43
N ILE A 189 -28.78 0.60 -12.49
CA ILE A 189 -28.48 -0.59 -13.29
C ILE A 189 -28.36 -1.79 -12.35
N ASP A 190 -28.95 -2.90 -12.73
CA ASP A 190 -28.87 -4.15 -11.95
C ASP A 190 -27.42 -4.63 -11.82
N VAL A 191 -27.03 -4.98 -10.59
CA VAL A 191 -25.70 -5.52 -10.30
C VAL A 191 -25.65 -6.98 -10.74
N PRO A 192 -24.69 -7.41 -11.58
CA PRO A 192 -24.52 -8.80 -11.97
C PRO A 192 -24.18 -9.71 -10.77
N ASP A 193 -24.76 -10.92 -10.75
CA ASP A 193 -24.62 -11.87 -9.65
C ASP A 193 -23.19 -12.44 -9.48
N ASP A 194 -22.32 -12.29 -10.46
CA ASP A 194 -20.92 -12.76 -10.42
C ASP A 194 -19.95 -11.75 -9.80
N MET A 195 -20.41 -10.53 -9.51
CA MET A 195 -19.62 -9.53 -8.78
C MET A 195 -19.46 -9.88 -7.30
N GLN A 196 -18.26 -9.82 -6.80
CA GLN A 196 -17.92 -10.28 -5.43
C GLN A 196 -17.94 -9.17 -4.36
N GLY A 197 -18.01 -7.91 -4.77
CA GLY A 197 -18.13 -6.76 -3.86
C GLY A 197 -19.57 -6.52 -3.42
N GLU A 198 -19.76 -5.54 -2.56
CA GLU A 198 -21.05 -5.08 -2.05
C GLU A 198 -21.21 -3.58 -2.33
N SER A 199 -22.40 -3.13 -2.68
CA SER A 199 -22.62 -1.71 -2.92
C SER A 199 -22.44 -0.89 -1.64
N LEU A 200 -21.70 0.21 -1.72
CA LEU A 200 -21.52 1.16 -0.63
C LEU A 200 -22.73 2.08 -0.41
N MET A 201 -23.78 1.94 -1.19
CA MET A 201 -24.97 2.80 -1.11
C MET A 201 -25.54 2.92 0.31
N PRO A 202 -25.68 1.84 1.11
CA PRO A 202 -26.15 1.95 2.48
C PRO A 202 -25.28 2.89 3.33
N LEU A 203 -23.95 2.78 3.23
CA LEU A 203 -23.02 3.63 3.98
C LEU A 203 -23.06 5.09 3.49
N LEU A 204 -23.12 5.29 2.18
CA LEU A 204 -23.17 6.61 1.57
C LEU A 204 -24.47 7.36 1.92
N LEU A 205 -25.57 6.64 2.10
CA LEU A 205 -26.88 7.20 2.47
C LEU A 205 -27.14 7.20 3.98
N SER A 206 -26.14 6.86 4.80
CA SER A 206 -26.23 6.78 6.27
C SER A 206 -27.24 5.73 6.77
N GLU A 207 -27.39 4.64 6.06
CA GLU A 207 -28.20 3.47 6.40
C GLU A 207 -27.29 2.32 6.92
N ASN A 208 -26.41 2.64 7.87
CA ASN A 208 -25.36 1.73 8.35
C ASN A 208 -25.90 0.40 8.90
N ASP A 209 -27.11 0.38 9.40
CA ASP A 209 -27.81 -0.84 9.88
C ASP A 209 -28.04 -1.89 8.78
N LYS A 210 -27.94 -1.51 7.53
CA LYS A 210 -28.01 -2.42 6.37
C LYS A 210 -26.64 -2.99 5.97
N TRP A 211 -25.54 -2.48 6.54
CA TRP A 211 -24.20 -2.96 6.26
C TRP A 211 -23.83 -4.11 7.19
N THR A 212 -23.36 -5.22 6.63
CA THR A 212 -23.13 -6.45 7.39
C THR A 212 -21.71 -6.99 7.29
N ARG A 213 -20.83 -6.35 6.50
CA ARG A 213 -19.46 -6.81 6.38
C ARG A 213 -18.67 -6.49 7.64
N GLU A 214 -18.11 -7.51 8.26
CA GLU A 214 -17.25 -7.40 9.45
C GLU A 214 -15.76 -7.63 9.12
N GLU A 215 -15.47 -8.27 7.97
CA GLU A 215 -14.13 -8.65 7.58
C GLU A 215 -13.87 -8.53 6.09
N VAL A 216 -12.58 -8.42 5.73
CA VAL A 216 -12.09 -8.40 4.36
C VAL A 216 -11.01 -9.45 4.16
N TYR A 217 -10.95 -9.99 2.94
CA TYR A 217 -10.00 -11.00 2.52
C TYR A 217 -8.93 -10.41 1.61
N TYR A 218 -7.70 -10.89 1.73
CA TYR A 218 -6.58 -10.53 0.87
C TYR A 218 -5.80 -11.77 0.44
N HIS A 219 -5.32 -11.80 -0.81
CA HIS A 219 -4.40 -12.81 -1.30
C HIS A 219 -3.35 -12.22 -2.23
N TYR A 220 -2.08 -12.58 -2.00
CA TYR A 220 -0.94 -12.22 -2.82
C TYR A 220 -0.27 -13.48 -3.38
N TYR A 221 -0.25 -13.62 -4.71
CA TYR A 221 0.20 -14.83 -5.41
C TYR A 221 1.62 -14.71 -6.00
N GLU A 222 2.10 -13.48 -6.25
CA GLU A 222 3.25 -13.20 -7.09
C GLU A 222 4.57 -13.46 -6.37
N TYR A 223 5.09 -14.68 -6.48
CA TYR A 223 6.43 -15.06 -6.02
C TYR A 223 6.95 -16.26 -6.84
N PRO A 224 8.28 -16.32 -7.19
CA PRO A 224 9.27 -15.25 -7.05
C PRO A 224 9.07 -14.13 -8.06
N SER A 225 9.32 -12.89 -7.65
CA SER A 225 9.30 -11.72 -8.51
C SER A 225 10.38 -10.71 -8.08
N VAL A 226 10.48 -9.59 -8.78
CA VAL A 226 11.45 -8.52 -8.41
C VAL A 226 11.18 -7.93 -7.04
N HIS A 227 9.98 -8.07 -6.52
CA HIS A 227 9.58 -7.49 -5.24
C HIS A 227 9.87 -8.39 -4.04
N MET A 228 10.14 -9.66 -4.28
CA MET A 228 10.48 -10.66 -3.27
C MET A 228 9.47 -10.85 -2.13
N ALA A 229 8.28 -10.22 -2.22
CA ALA A 229 7.20 -10.46 -1.27
C ALA A 229 6.72 -11.90 -1.37
N LYS A 230 6.69 -12.62 -0.25
CA LYS A 230 6.28 -14.03 -0.22
C LYS A 230 4.78 -14.16 -0.38
N ARG A 231 4.35 -15.31 -0.93
CA ARG A 231 2.92 -15.62 -1.07
C ARG A 231 2.26 -15.66 0.29
N HIS A 232 1.14 -15.00 0.40
CA HIS A 232 0.36 -14.99 1.63
C HIS A 232 -1.10 -14.64 1.33
N TYR A 233 -1.96 -15.04 2.24
CA TYR A 233 -3.33 -14.60 2.27
C TYR A 233 -3.75 -14.34 3.72
N GLY A 234 -4.82 -13.61 3.92
CA GLY A 234 -5.26 -13.27 5.25
C GLY A 234 -6.67 -12.74 5.32
N ILE A 235 -7.14 -12.60 6.56
CA ILE A 235 -8.40 -11.99 6.92
C ILE A 235 -8.12 -10.83 7.87
N VAL A 236 -8.85 -9.75 7.67
CA VAL A 236 -8.74 -8.53 8.49
C VAL A 236 -10.12 -8.12 8.93
N ASN A 237 -10.29 -7.90 10.23
CA ASN A 237 -11.45 -7.24 10.81
C ASN A 237 -11.02 -5.99 11.62
N LYS A 238 -11.95 -5.35 12.33
CA LYS A 238 -11.65 -4.14 13.11
C LYS A 238 -10.65 -4.37 14.25
N GLU A 239 -10.62 -5.58 14.81
CA GLU A 239 -9.83 -5.92 15.99
C GLU A 239 -8.54 -6.68 15.66
N PHE A 240 -8.59 -7.57 14.67
CA PHE A 240 -7.50 -8.51 14.39
C PHE A 240 -7.17 -8.60 12.90
N LYS A 241 -5.94 -9.05 12.64
CA LYS A 241 -5.47 -9.44 11.32
C LYS A 241 -4.76 -10.79 11.45
N LEU A 242 -5.26 -11.83 10.75
CA LEU A 242 -4.64 -13.14 10.66
C LEU A 242 -4.06 -13.32 9.25
N VAL A 243 -2.78 -13.71 9.18
CA VAL A 243 -2.04 -13.87 7.93
C VAL A 243 -1.46 -15.28 7.84
N ARG A 244 -1.58 -15.91 6.67
CA ARG A 244 -0.97 -17.19 6.35
C ARG A 244 0.03 -17.03 5.22
N PHE A 245 1.31 -17.26 5.51
CA PHE A 245 2.35 -17.46 4.50
C PHE A 245 2.43 -18.93 4.13
N TYR A 246 2.56 -19.23 2.84
CA TYR A 246 2.48 -20.62 2.38
C TYR A 246 3.50 -20.91 1.29
N TYR A 247 3.87 -22.17 1.15
CA TYR A 247 4.86 -22.75 0.24
C TYR A 247 6.30 -22.28 0.44
N ASP A 248 6.54 -20.98 0.35
CA ASP A 248 7.89 -20.41 0.41
C ASP A 248 8.34 -20.22 1.86
N ILE A 249 7.39 -19.90 2.69
CA ILE A 249 7.47 -19.82 4.15
C ILE A 249 6.22 -20.53 4.68
N ASP A 250 6.35 -21.27 5.77
CA ASP A 250 5.21 -21.92 6.43
C ASP A 250 4.98 -21.25 7.78
N GLU A 251 4.44 -20.04 7.75
CA GLU A 251 4.30 -19.18 8.93
C GLU A 251 2.89 -18.61 9.05
N TRP A 252 2.47 -18.37 10.29
CA TRP A 252 1.26 -17.65 10.63
C TRP A 252 1.61 -16.40 11.41
N GLU A 253 0.82 -15.35 11.20
CA GLU A 253 0.90 -14.13 11.99
C GLU A 253 -0.49 -13.72 12.43
N LEU A 254 -0.61 -13.29 13.70
CA LEU A 254 -1.79 -12.66 14.24
C LEU A 254 -1.41 -11.32 14.86
N TYR A 255 -2.13 -10.27 14.50
CA TYR A 255 -1.97 -8.94 15.07
C TYR A 255 -3.24 -8.48 15.75
N ASP A 256 -3.10 -8.01 17.01
CA ASP A 256 -4.13 -7.30 17.75
C ASP A 256 -4.07 -5.82 17.37
N ARG A 257 -4.92 -5.40 16.44
CA ARG A 257 -4.89 -4.07 15.84
C ARG A 257 -5.32 -2.96 16.79
N LEU A 258 -6.00 -3.30 17.88
CA LEU A 258 -6.40 -2.35 18.91
C LEU A 258 -5.24 -2.03 19.86
N ASN A 259 -4.45 -3.04 20.23
CA ASN A 259 -3.33 -2.89 21.17
C ASN A 259 -1.98 -2.69 20.44
N ASP A 260 -1.86 -3.13 19.19
CA ASP A 260 -0.70 -2.97 18.32
C ASP A 260 -1.10 -2.45 16.94
N PRO A 261 -1.55 -1.19 16.82
CA PRO A 261 -2.02 -0.62 15.56
C PRO A 261 -0.93 -0.49 14.49
N ASN A 262 0.35 -0.70 14.83
CA ASN A 262 1.47 -0.72 13.89
C ASN A 262 1.87 -2.14 13.49
N GLU A 263 1.16 -3.16 13.93
CA GLU A 263 1.36 -4.58 13.54
C GLU A 263 2.82 -5.05 13.71
N MET A 264 3.43 -4.72 14.85
CA MET A 264 4.84 -5.00 15.15
C MET A 264 5.05 -6.26 15.98
N ASN A 265 3.99 -6.78 16.62
CA ASN A 265 4.06 -7.90 17.55
C ASN A 265 3.15 -9.03 17.07
N ASN A 266 3.75 -10.07 16.49
CA ASN A 266 3.02 -11.28 16.15
C ASN A 266 2.65 -12.05 17.42
N VAL A 267 1.36 -12.18 17.70
CA VAL A 267 0.80 -12.88 18.88
C VAL A 267 0.17 -14.23 18.51
N TYR A 268 0.47 -14.79 17.35
CA TYR A 268 -0.13 -16.04 16.89
C TYR A 268 0.11 -17.22 17.83
N ASP A 269 1.28 -17.33 18.41
CA ASP A 269 1.66 -18.41 19.32
C ASP A 269 1.39 -18.08 20.80
N ASP A 270 0.84 -16.91 21.10
CA ASP A 270 0.50 -16.51 22.46
C ASP A 270 -0.77 -17.26 22.92
N PRO A 271 -0.70 -18.00 24.04
CA PRO A 271 -1.84 -18.77 24.56
C PRO A 271 -3.10 -17.93 24.84
N ASP A 272 -2.95 -16.66 25.16
CA ASP A 272 -4.06 -15.76 25.47
C ASP A 272 -4.91 -15.44 24.22
N TYR A 273 -4.36 -15.61 23.02
CA TYR A 273 -5.06 -15.40 21.74
C TYR A 273 -5.53 -16.69 21.07
N LYS A 274 -5.38 -17.85 21.70
CA LYS A 274 -5.70 -19.15 21.09
C LYS A 274 -7.12 -19.24 20.52
N ASP A 275 -8.11 -18.75 21.25
CA ASP A 275 -9.50 -18.79 20.80
C ASP A 275 -9.73 -17.86 19.59
N VAL A 276 -9.05 -16.71 19.56
CA VAL A 276 -9.05 -15.77 18.42
C VAL A 276 -8.45 -16.45 17.19
N VAL A 277 -7.31 -17.13 17.33
CA VAL A 277 -6.67 -17.89 16.22
C VAL A 277 -7.62 -18.94 15.67
N ILE A 278 -8.28 -19.72 16.51
CA ILE A 278 -9.23 -20.76 16.08
C ILE A 278 -10.38 -20.13 15.29
N LYS A 279 -11.00 -19.09 15.85
CA LYS A 279 -12.11 -18.38 15.22
C LYS A 279 -11.71 -17.83 13.84
N LEU A 280 -10.66 -17.00 13.78
CA LEU A 280 -10.22 -16.36 12.54
C LEU A 280 -9.71 -17.36 11.49
N THR A 281 -9.14 -18.48 11.92
CA THR A 281 -8.74 -19.55 10.97
C THR A 281 -9.95 -20.17 10.31
N GLN A 282 -11.06 -20.33 11.02
CA GLN A 282 -12.29 -20.84 10.44
C GLN A 282 -12.93 -19.81 9.49
N GLU A 283 -13.03 -18.55 9.90
CA GLU A 283 -13.55 -17.45 9.09
C GLU A 283 -12.70 -17.26 7.81
N LEU A 284 -11.37 -17.35 7.91
CA LEU A 284 -10.48 -17.27 6.75
C LEU A 284 -10.76 -18.40 5.73
N LYS A 285 -11.06 -19.63 6.18
CA LYS A 285 -11.46 -20.72 5.28
C LYS A 285 -12.78 -20.41 4.58
N GLU A 286 -13.75 -19.85 5.29
CA GLU A 286 -15.05 -19.47 4.75
C GLU A 286 -14.90 -18.36 3.71
N MET A 287 -14.06 -17.35 3.99
CA MET A 287 -13.75 -16.27 3.04
C MET A 287 -13.07 -16.78 1.78
N ARG A 288 -12.14 -17.74 1.89
CA ARG A 288 -11.54 -18.38 0.71
C ARG A 288 -12.59 -19.06 -0.18
N VAL A 289 -13.55 -19.76 0.43
CA VAL A 289 -14.66 -20.36 -0.31
C VAL A 289 -15.57 -19.30 -0.95
N LYS A 290 -15.93 -18.25 -0.19
CA LYS A 290 -16.74 -17.14 -0.66
C LYS A 290 -16.14 -16.50 -1.92
N TYR A 291 -14.83 -16.26 -1.92
CA TYR A 291 -14.11 -15.62 -3.03
C TYR A 291 -13.58 -16.62 -4.09
N LYS A 292 -14.04 -17.89 -4.05
CA LYS A 292 -13.65 -18.93 -5.01
C LYS A 292 -12.13 -19.17 -5.06
N ASP A 293 -11.46 -18.96 -3.94
CA ASP A 293 -10.05 -19.24 -3.76
C ASP A 293 -9.84 -20.66 -3.21
N SER A 294 -8.73 -21.33 -3.59
CA SER A 294 -8.47 -22.71 -3.21
C SER A 294 -6.99 -23.07 -3.27
N GLU A 295 -6.61 -24.17 -2.62
CA GLU A 295 -5.26 -24.70 -2.72
C GLU A 295 -4.87 -25.11 -4.14
N GLU A 296 -5.82 -25.52 -4.98
CA GLU A 296 -5.59 -25.81 -6.38
C GLU A 296 -5.22 -24.56 -7.16
N LEU A 297 -5.89 -23.45 -6.85
CA LEU A 297 -5.57 -22.13 -7.41
C LEU A 297 -4.18 -21.68 -6.94
N ASP A 298 -3.86 -21.81 -5.66
CA ASP A 298 -2.53 -21.52 -5.11
C ASP A 298 -1.43 -22.24 -5.88
N LYS A 299 -1.62 -23.55 -6.12
CA LYS A 299 -0.67 -24.41 -6.86
C LYS A 299 -0.48 -23.97 -8.31
N SER A 300 -1.49 -23.37 -8.92
CA SER A 300 -1.42 -22.89 -10.31
C SER A 300 -0.45 -21.73 -10.49
N PHE A 301 -0.21 -20.95 -9.44
CA PHE A 301 0.71 -19.79 -9.41
C PHE A 301 2.13 -20.16 -8.96
N ILE A 302 2.39 -21.43 -8.63
CA ILE A 302 3.76 -21.87 -8.29
C ILE A 302 4.57 -21.95 -9.57
N TYR A 303 5.63 -21.14 -9.65
CA TYR A 303 6.54 -21.13 -10.79
C TYR A 303 7.28 -22.48 -10.84
N LYS A 304 6.93 -23.32 -11.78
CA LYS A 304 7.73 -24.52 -12.08
C LYS A 304 8.97 -24.04 -12.84
N LYS A 305 10.14 -24.04 -12.18
CA LYS A 305 11.41 -23.90 -12.92
C LYS A 305 11.41 -24.94 -14.04
N LYS A 306 11.43 -24.46 -15.28
CA LYS A 306 11.70 -25.32 -16.46
C LYS A 306 13.16 -25.74 -16.48
#